data_0ce6adc1865d3224b26039a9318e80b2
#
_entry.id   0ce6adc1865d3224b26039a9318e80b2
#
_cell.length_a   1.000
_cell.length_b   1.000
_cell.length_c   1.000
_cell.angle_alpha   90.00
_cell.angle_beta   90.00
_cell.angle_gamma   90.00
#
_symmetry.space_group_name_H-M   'P 1'
#
loop_
_entity.id
_entity.type
_entity.pdbx_description
1 polymer ?
#
loop_
_entity_poly.entity_id
_entity_poly.type
_entity_poly.pdbx_seq_one_letter_code
_entity_poly.pdbx_strand_id
1 'polypeptide(L)'
;IVITATENANEINYARFGERFATAVSNPDADIDRDGQTSVLEAFVSAANKTELYYDENERLSTEHALLDDNGDGRGTPFDWFNGTRLVKTTEQPTQSPDGKRARLLSLIPSLAEQNLTDAQRAARNKLEAAVEALRSQKATLEADDYYAQLEVLFRQLSRIYTTTPAE
;
A
#
# COMPACT_ATOMS: atom_id res chain seq x y z
N ILE A 1 -6.29 8.64 -5.86
CA ILE A 1 -5.92 7.24 -6.15
C ILE A 1 -6.92 6.71 -7.15
N VAL A 2 -6.44 6.14 -8.23
CA VAL A 2 -7.25 5.43 -9.24
C VAL A 2 -6.82 3.97 -9.23
N ILE A 3 -7.79 3.06 -9.19
CA ILE A 3 -7.56 1.63 -9.33
C ILE A 3 -8.48 1.13 -10.44
N THR A 4 -7.90 0.43 -11.41
CA THR A 4 -8.65 -0.19 -12.50
C THR A 4 -8.60 -1.71 -12.37
N ALA A 5 -9.65 -2.39 -12.81
CA ALA A 5 -9.67 -3.85 -12.86
C ALA A 5 -8.93 -4.40 -14.09
N THR A 6 -8.71 -3.54 -15.08
CA THR A 6 -8.16 -3.90 -16.39
C THR A 6 -7.10 -2.92 -16.81
N GLU A 7 -6.15 -3.39 -17.60
CA GLU A 7 -5.07 -2.57 -18.14
C GLU A 7 -5.52 -1.72 -19.34
N ASN A 8 -6.42 -2.27 -20.17
CA ASN A 8 -6.83 -1.61 -21.41
C ASN A 8 -8.26 -2.01 -21.85
N ALA A 9 -8.78 -1.32 -22.85
CA ALA A 9 -10.13 -1.49 -23.36
C ALA A 9 -10.40 -2.84 -24.07
N ASN A 10 -9.40 -3.67 -24.31
CA ASN A 10 -9.56 -5.00 -24.92
C ASN A 10 -9.91 -6.07 -23.86
N GLU A 11 -9.75 -5.78 -22.61
CA GLU A 11 -10.11 -6.64 -21.47
C GLU A 11 -11.60 -6.48 -21.15
N ILE A 12 -12.46 -6.98 -22.03
CA ILE A 12 -13.93 -6.76 -22.00
C ILE A 12 -14.71 -7.84 -21.24
N ASN A 13 -14.02 -8.82 -20.62
CA ASN A 13 -14.67 -9.90 -19.91
C ASN A 13 -15.13 -9.45 -18.50
N TYR A 14 -15.90 -10.31 -17.84
CA TYR A 14 -16.34 -10.07 -16.47
C TYR A 14 -15.12 -9.95 -15.53
N ALA A 15 -14.97 -8.79 -14.90
CA ALA A 15 -13.89 -8.52 -13.98
C ALA A 15 -14.22 -9.03 -12.56
N ARG A 16 -13.37 -9.88 -12.01
CA ARG A 16 -13.46 -10.44 -10.65
C ARG A 16 -12.71 -9.60 -9.61
N PHE A 17 -11.77 -8.80 -10.09
CA PHE A 17 -10.92 -7.98 -9.24
C PHE A 17 -11.72 -7.09 -8.28
N GLY A 18 -12.78 -6.44 -8.76
CA GLY A 18 -13.60 -5.52 -7.95
C GLY A 18 -14.23 -6.18 -6.71
N GLU A 19 -14.77 -7.40 -6.86
CA GLU A 19 -15.32 -8.19 -5.75
C GLU A 19 -14.21 -8.56 -4.74
N ARG A 20 -13.05 -8.97 -5.24
CA ARG A 20 -11.90 -9.34 -4.41
C ARG A 20 -11.31 -8.15 -3.68
N PHE A 21 -11.27 -6.99 -4.35
CA PHE A 21 -10.82 -5.74 -3.72
C PHE A 21 -11.76 -5.33 -2.58
N ALA A 22 -13.07 -5.34 -2.82
CA ALA A 22 -14.06 -5.04 -1.78
C ALA A 22 -13.94 -5.99 -0.58
N THR A 23 -13.67 -7.28 -0.82
CA THR A 23 -13.43 -8.27 0.23
C THR A 23 -12.11 -7.99 0.96
N ALA A 24 -11.04 -7.67 0.24
CA ALA A 24 -9.71 -7.44 0.82
C ALA A 24 -9.68 -6.24 1.76
N VAL A 25 -10.43 -5.18 1.46
CA VAL A 25 -10.50 -3.96 2.30
C VAL A 25 -10.84 -4.25 3.77
N SER A 26 -11.69 -5.27 4.01
CA SER A 26 -12.14 -5.63 5.36
C SER A 26 -11.56 -6.94 5.88
N ASN A 27 -10.67 -7.56 5.13
CA ASN A 27 -10.11 -8.86 5.50
C ASN A 27 -8.76 -8.69 6.20
N PRO A 28 -8.63 -9.12 7.48
CA PRO A 28 -7.35 -9.09 8.20
C PRO A 28 -6.21 -9.86 7.51
N ASP A 29 -6.52 -10.86 6.68
CA ASP A 29 -5.50 -11.59 5.92
C ASP A 29 -4.86 -10.75 4.80
N ALA A 30 -5.45 -9.61 4.47
CA ALA A 30 -4.89 -8.67 3.52
C ALA A 30 -3.90 -7.66 4.16
N ASP A 31 -3.81 -7.60 5.48
CA ASP A 31 -2.81 -6.83 6.24
C ASP A 31 -1.44 -7.50 6.07
N ILE A 32 -0.70 -7.05 5.06
CA ILE A 32 0.58 -7.66 4.63
C ILE A 32 1.71 -7.26 5.59
N ASP A 33 1.73 -6.02 6.04
CA ASP A 33 2.79 -5.51 6.92
C ASP A 33 2.45 -5.65 8.42
N ARG A 34 1.27 -6.17 8.73
CA ARG A 34 0.78 -6.52 10.08
C ARG A 34 0.75 -5.34 11.04
N ASP A 35 0.32 -4.21 10.53
CA ASP A 35 0.13 -3.00 11.34
C ASP A 35 -1.26 -2.93 12.00
N GLY A 36 -2.12 -3.92 11.74
CA GLY A 36 -3.49 -4.02 12.26
C GLY A 36 -4.52 -3.33 11.39
N GLN A 37 -4.16 -2.92 10.18
CA GLN A 37 -5.05 -2.31 9.21
C GLN A 37 -4.78 -2.87 7.81
N THR A 38 -5.77 -2.75 6.94
CA THR A 38 -5.56 -3.02 5.51
C THR A 38 -5.55 -1.69 4.76
N SER A 39 -4.40 -1.30 4.26
CA SER A 39 -4.25 -0.13 3.39
C SER A 39 -4.84 -0.41 2.00
N VAL A 40 -5.10 0.66 1.25
CA VAL A 40 -5.56 0.55 -0.15
C VAL A 40 -4.55 -0.20 -1.01
N LEU A 41 -3.24 -0.02 -0.77
CA LEU A 41 -2.20 -0.76 -1.48
C LEU A 41 -2.28 -2.27 -1.18
N GLU A 42 -2.43 -2.64 0.08
CA GLU A 42 -2.52 -4.05 0.49
C GLU A 42 -3.77 -4.72 -0.04
N ALA A 43 -4.90 -4.02 0.02
CA ALA A 43 -6.14 -4.49 -0.59
C ALA A 43 -5.98 -4.71 -2.11
N PHE A 44 -5.30 -3.77 -2.80
CA PHE A 44 -4.99 -3.87 -4.23
C PHE A 44 -4.11 -5.08 -4.54
N VAL A 45 -2.97 -5.22 -3.86
CA VAL A 45 -2.02 -6.32 -4.08
C VAL A 45 -2.67 -7.68 -3.76
N SER A 46 -3.39 -7.77 -2.63
CA SER A 46 -4.10 -9.00 -2.23
C SER A 46 -5.17 -9.38 -3.25
N ALA A 47 -5.98 -8.43 -3.71
CA ALA A 47 -7.05 -8.67 -4.67
C ALA A 47 -6.51 -9.08 -6.05
N ALA A 48 -5.49 -8.39 -6.55
CA ALA A 48 -4.87 -8.68 -7.84
C ALA A 48 -4.20 -10.05 -7.84
N ASN A 49 -3.44 -10.38 -6.79
CA ASN A 49 -2.83 -11.70 -6.64
C ASN A 49 -3.88 -12.82 -6.61
N LYS A 50 -4.95 -12.68 -5.82
CA LYS A 50 -6.04 -13.65 -5.78
C LYS A 50 -6.78 -13.77 -7.12
N THR A 51 -6.80 -12.71 -7.90
CA THR A 51 -7.38 -12.72 -9.25
C THR A 51 -6.51 -13.53 -10.20
N GLU A 52 -5.21 -13.31 -10.20
CA GLU A 52 -4.27 -14.09 -11.01
C GLU A 52 -4.32 -15.58 -10.63
N LEU A 53 -4.21 -15.90 -9.34
CA LEU A 53 -4.34 -17.27 -8.83
C LEU A 53 -5.63 -17.97 -9.29
N TYR A 54 -6.75 -17.26 -9.34
CA TYR A 54 -7.99 -17.83 -9.85
C TYR A 54 -7.87 -18.25 -11.31
N TYR A 55 -7.23 -17.45 -12.16
CA TYR A 55 -7.04 -17.80 -13.57
C TYR A 55 -6.08 -18.99 -13.72
N ASP A 56 -5.00 -19.01 -12.95
CA ASP A 56 -4.02 -20.11 -12.96
C ASP A 56 -4.63 -21.44 -12.51
N GLU A 57 -5.37 -21.45 -11.38
CA GLU A 57 -6.03 -22.63 -10.82
C GLU A 57 -7.11 -23.19 -11.76
N ASN A 58 -7.70 -22.36 -12.61
CA ASN A 58 -8.70 -22.80 -13.58
C ASN A 58 -8.13 -23.01 -14.98
N GLU A 59 -6.79 -23.02 -15.12
CA GLU A 59 -6.08 -23.20 -16.40
C GLU A 59 -6.58 -22.23 -17.49
N ARG A 60 -6.83 -20.97 -17.11
CA ARG A 60 -7.33 -19.91 -17.98
C ARG A 60 -6.32 -18.80 -18.13
N LEU A 61 -6.27 -18.20 -19.31
CA LEU A 61 -5.55 -16.95 -19.49
C LEU A 61 -6.24 -15.83 -18.70
N SER A 62 -5.44 -15.04 -18.00
CA SER A 62 -5.95 -13.83 -17.33
C SER A 62 -6.53 -12.88 -18.36
N THR A 63 -7.71 -12.36 -18.06
CA THR A 63 -8.43 -11.38 -18.90
C THR A 63 -8.69 -10.09 -18.15
N GLU A 64 -8.01 -9.90 -17.03
CA GLU A 64 -8.04 -8.67 -16.23
C GLU A 64 -6.66 -8.48 -15.57
N HIS A 65 -6.08 -7.29 -15.79
CA HIS A 65 -4.80 -6.88 -15.24
C HIS A 65 -4.99 -5.56 -14.51
N ALA A 66 -5.19 -5.67 -13.20
CA ALA A 66 -5.48 -4.50 -12.36
C ALA A 66 -4.28 -3.57 -12.24
N LEU A 67 -4.54 -2.27 -12.29
CA LEU A 67 -3.54 -1.22 -12.17
C LEU A 67 -3.87 -0.24 -11.03
N LEU A 68 -2.83 0.28 -10.39
CA LEU A 68 -2.89 1.32 -9.37
C LEU A 68 -2.16 2.56 -9.87
N ASP A 69 -2.84 3.71 -9.92
CA ASP A 69 -2.25 5.05 -10.09
C ASP A 69 -2.58 5.90 -8.87
N ASP A 70 -1.58 6.22 -8.06
CA ASP A 70 -1.75 7.07 -6.88
C ASP A 70 -0.93 8.37 -6.94
N ASN A 71 -0.10 8.54 -7.97
CA ASN A 71 0.68 9.74 -8.23
C ASN A 71 -0.01 10.71 -9.20
N GLY A 72 -1.01 10.23 -9.96
CA GLY A 72 -1.83 11.03 -10.88
C GLY A 72 -1.18 11.27 -12.24
N ASP A 73 -0.24 10.43 -12.66
CA ASP A 73 0.42 10.57 -13.97
C ASP A 73 -0.33 9.85 -15.11
N GLY A 74 -1.41 9.17 -14.79
CA GLY A 74 -2.23 8.40 -15.73
C GLY A 74 -1.60 7.08 -16.18
N ARG A 75 -0.54 6.63 -15.48
CA ARG A 75 0.13 5.35 -15.73
C ARG A 75 -0.01 4.49 -14.50
N GLY A 76 -0.86 3.49 -14.59
CA GLY A 76 -1.05 2.58 -13.46
C GLY A 76 0.09 1.56 -13.35
N THR A 77 0.41 1.22 -12.11
CA THR A 77 1.42 0.23 -11.75
C THR A 77 0.75 -1.11 -11.46
N PRO A 78 1.14 -2.24 -12.10
CA PRO A 78 0.58 -3.55 -11.82
C PRO A 78 1.08 -4.12 -10.48
N PHE A 79 0.32 -5.05 -9.90
CA PHE A 79 0.61 -5.57 -8.55
C PHE A 79 1.93 -6.35 -8.47
N ASP A 80 2.36 -7.02 -9.53
CA ASP A 80 3.60 -7.80 -9.59
C ASP A 80 4.88 -6.93 -9.55
N TRP A 81 4.71 -5.60 -9.57
CA TRP A 81 5.79 -4.65 -9.31
C TRP A 81 6.03 -4.42 -7.82
N PHE A 82 5.12 -4.91 -6.97
CA PHE A 82 5.26 -4.83 -5.52
C PHE A 82 5.72 -6.17 -4.92
N ASN A 83 6.58 -6.10 -3.93
CA ASN A 83 6.89 -7.19 -3.03
C ASN A 83 6.37 -6.81 -1.63
N GLY A 84 5.25 -7.41 -1.25
CA GLY A 84 4.44 -6.88 -0.15
C GLY A 84 3.95 -5.47 -0.46
N THR A 85 4.22 -4.53 0.42
CA THR A 85 3.88 -3.11 0.22
C THR A 85 5.00 -2.29 -0.43
N ARG A 86 6.11 -2.93 -0.84
CA ARG A 86 7.29 -2.26 -1.39
C ARG A 86 7.34 -2.41 -2.91
N LEU A 87 7.46 -1.30 -3.63
CA LEU A 87 7.74 -1.30 -5.07
C LEU A 87 9.18 -1.81 -5.32
N VAL A 88 9.32 -2.83 -6.17
CA VAL A 88 10.60 -3.48 -6.50
C VAL A 88 10.98 -3.37 -7.98
N LYS A 89 10.02 -3.03 -8.83
CA LYS A 89 10.24 -2.75 -10.24
C LYS A 89 9.94 -1.27 -10.51
N THR A 90 10.64 -0.65 -11.45
CA THR A 90 10.41 0.73 -11.87
C THR A 90 10.51 0.81 -13.39
N THR A 91 9.87 1.80 -13.99
CA THR A 91 10.07 2.11 -15.40
C THR A 91 11.47 2.66 -15.65
N GLU A 92 11.98 2.50 -16.87
CA GLU A 92 13.31 3.02 -17.28
C GLU A 92 13.40 4.56 -17.26
N GLN A 93 12.27 5.24 -17.15
CA GLN A 93 12.19 6.71 -17.07
C GLN A 93 11.38 7.14 -15.85
N PRO A 94 11.97 7.17 -14.65
CA PRO A 94 11.29 7.65 -13.45
C PRO A 94 11.20 9.19 -13.48
N THR A 95 10.25 9.74 -14.23
CA THR A 95 10.01 11.19 -14.26
C THR A 95 9.17 11.68 -13.09
N GLN A 96 8.55 10.76 -12.34
CA GLN A 96 7.66 11.07 -11.23
C GLN A 96 7.90 10.13 -10.04
N SER A 97 7.29 10.47 -8.89
CA SER A 97 7.28 9.58 -7.73
C SER A 97 6.55 8.29 -8.09
N PRO A 98 7.11 7.11 -7.78
CA PRO A 98 6.44 5.85 -8.07
C PRO A 98 5.13 5.71 -7.29
N ASP A 99 4.19 4.94 -7.85
CA ASP A 99 2.93 4.60 -7.21
C ASP A 99 3.10 3.76 -5.93
N GLY A 100 2.03 3.69 -5.16
CA GLY A 100 1.93 2.91 -3.94
C GLY A 100 2.16 3.71 -2.66
N LYS A 101 2.76 4.91 -2.73
CA LYS A 101 3.07 5.70 -1.53
C LYS A 101 1.82 6.25 -0.85
N ARG A 102 0.87 6.79 -1.62
CA ARG A 102 -0.38 7.34 -1.09
C ARG A 102 -1.35 6.21 -0.74
N ALA A 103 -1.41 5.18 -1.58
CA ALA A 103 -2.26 4.02 -1.36
C ALA A 103 -1.89 3.25 -0.09
N ARG A 104 -0.62 3.23 0.27
CA ARG A 104 -0.12 2.61 1.51
C ARG A 104 -0.55 3.37 2.77
N LEU A 105 -0.70 4.69 2.70
CA LEU A 105 -1.05 5.53 3.85
C LEU A 105 -2.56 5.63 4.08
N LEU A 106 -3.38 5.12 3.16
CA LEU A 106 -4.83 5.23 3.22
C LEU A 106 -5.46 3.86 3.51
N SER A 107 -6.15 3.77 4.65
CA SER A 107 -7.03 2.65 4.99
C SER A 107 -8.50 3.09 4.87
N LEU A 108 -9.31 2.30 4.15
CA LEU A 108 -10.75 2.61 3.97
C LEU A 108 -11.56 2.24 5.22
N ILE A 109 -11.09 1.25 5.97
CA ILE A 109 -11.65 0.85 7.25
C ILE A 109 -10.56 1.01 8.30
N PRO A 110 -10.58 2.12 9.07
CA PRO A 110 -9.55 2.37 10.07
C PRO A 110 -9.69 1.40 11.25
N SER A 111 -8.56 0.97 11.81
CA SER A 111 -8.52 0.19 13.05
C SER A 111 -9.09 0.98 14.24
N LEU A 112 -9.40 0.29 15.33
CA LEU A 112 -9.86 0.97 16.56
C LEU A 112 -8.83 1.99 17.07
N ALA A 113 -7.54 1.68 16.96
CA ALA A 113 -6.48 2.61 17.33
C ALA A 113 -6.51 3.89 16.48
N GLU A 114 -6.73 3.73 15.16
CA GLU A 114 -6.85 4.87 14.24
C GLU A 114 -8.13 5.69 14.44
N GLN A 115 -9.24 5.04 14.79
CA GLN A 115 -10.49 5.74 15.06
C GLN A 115 -10.35 6.70 16.27
N ASN A 116 -9.52 6.34 17.23
CA ASN A 116 -9.27 7.14 18.43
C ASN A 116 -8.29 8.30 18.21
N LEU A 117 -7.59 8.35 17.08
CA LEU A 117 -6.70 9.46 16.75
C LEU A 117 -7.49 10.70 16.33
N THR A 118 -7.07 11.86 16.85
CA THR A 118 -7.51 13.16 16.34
C THR A 118 -6.93 13.42 14.93
N ASP A 119 -7.51 14.35 14.19
CA ASP A 119 -7.00 14.74 12.86
C ASP A 119 -5.55 15.24 12.92
N ALA A 120 -5.18 15.96 14.00
CA ALA A 120 -3.81 16.41 14.22
C ALA A 120 -2.84 15.23 14.44
N GLN A 121 -3.25 14.22 15.20
CA GLN A 121 -2.46 13.01 15.44
C GLN A 121 -2.31 12.18 14.15
N ARG A 122 -3.38 12.02 13.36
CA ARG A 122 -3.30 11.37 12.03
C ARG A 122 -2.35 12.10 11.09
N ALA A 123 -2.42 13.42 11.04
CA ALA A 123 -1.50 14.22 10.22
C ALA A 123 -0.03 14.05 10.67
N ALA A 124 0.21 14.02 12.00
CA ALA A 124 1.53 13.79 12.56
C ALA A 124 2.03 12.36 12.24
N ARG A 125 1.20 11.33 12.39
CA ARG A 125 1.49 9.95 12.03
C ARG A 125 1.86 9.84 10.55
N ASN A 126 1.04 10.36 9.64
CA ASN A 126 1.30 10.32 8.19
C ASN A 126 2.63 10.98 7.83
N LYS A 127 2.97 12.08 8.50
CA LYS A 127 4.26 12.75 8.30
C LYS A 127 5.44 11.88 8.75
N LEU A 128 5.31 11.18 9.86
CA LEU A 128 6.35 10.29 10.37
C LEU A 128 6.51 9.04 9.48
N GLU A 129 5.44 8.45 9.00
CA GLU A 129 5.47 7.32 8.07
C GLU A 129 6.13 7.71 6.74
N ALA A 130 5.79 8.88 6.20
CA ALA A 130 6.47 9.41 5.03
C ALA A 130 7.97 9.62 5.28
N ALA A 131 8.37 10.05 6.48
CA ALA A 131 9.78 10.20 6.86
C ALA A 131 10.49 8.83 6.98
N VAL A 132 9.81 7.81 7.51
CA VAL A 132 10.33 6.43 7.53
C VAL A 132 10.58 5.92 6.11
N GLU A 133 9.65 6.15 5.19
CA GLU A 133 9.81 5.73 3.79
C GLU A 133 10.95 6.48 3.08
N ALA A 134 11.06 7.78 3.32
CA ALA A 134 12.18 8.58 2.81
C ALA A 134 13.53 8.07 3.35
N LEU A 135 13.61 7.74 4.64
CA LEU A 135 14.80 7.17 5.24
C LEU A 135 15.14 5.78 4.67
N ARG A 136 14.12 4.93 4.46
CA ARG A 136 14.30 3.61 3.83
C ARG A 136 14.88 3.70 2.42
N SER A 137 14.46 4.69 1.64
CA SER A 137 15.01 4.90 0.29
C SER A 137 16.49 5.30 0.29
N GLN A 138 16.99 5.85 1.41
CA GLN A 138 18.40 6.25 1.60
C GLN A 138 19.25 5.17 2.24
N LYS A 139 18.70 4.00 2.59
CA LYS A 139 19.42 2.94 3.32
C LYS A 139 20.73 2.53 2.67
N ALA A 140 20.82 2.51 1.35
CA ALA A 140 22.01 2.12 0.62
C ALA A 140 23.14 3.19 0.65
N THR A 141 22.82 4.42 1.03
CA THR A 141 23.73 5.57 1.03
C THR A 141 24.17 6.01 2.43
N LEU A 142 23.50 5.51 3.47
CA LEU A 142 23.79 5.83 4.87
C LEU A 142 24.62 4.72 5.51
N GLU A 143 25.47 5.10 6.48
CA GLU A 143 26.09 4.15 7.38
C GLU A 143 25.03 3.43 8.21
N ALA A 144 25.25 2.13 8.51
CA ALA A 144 24.25 1.30 9.17
C ALA A 144 23.80 1.86 10.52
N ASP A 145 24.75 2.30 11.33
CA ASP A 145 24.47 2.84 12.68
C ASP A 145 23.64 4.12 12.60
N ASP A 146 23.98 5.03 11.69
CA ASP A 146 23.22 6.26 11.46
C ASP A 146 21.81 5.99 10.95
N TYR A 147 21.66 5.02 10.04
CA TYR A 147 20.35 4.61 9.54
C TYR A 147 19.46 4.09 10.66
N TYR A 148 19.97 3.16 11.47
CA TYR A 148 19.17 2.57 12.54
C TYR A 148 18.88 3.56 13.68
N ALA A 149 19.82 4.47 14.00
CA ALA A 149 19.58 5.52 14.99
C ALA A 149 18.45 6.48 14.56
N GLN A 150 18.43 6.90 13.28
CA GLN A 150 17.35 7.74 12.74
C GLN A 150 16.02 6.98 12.70
N LEU A 151 16.03 5.71 12.31
CA LEU A 151 14.84 4.88 12.26
C LEU A 151 14.22 4.68 13.67
N GLU A 152 15.07 4.47 14.69
CA GLU A 152 14.63 4.37 16.08
C GLU A 152 13.93 5.64 16.56
N VAL A 153 14.47 6.81 16.23
CA VAL A 153 13.85 8.10 16.58
C VAL A 153 12.45 8.23 15.98
N LEU A 154 12.29 7.88 14.71
CA LEU A 154 11.00 7.94 14.02
C LEU A 154 9.99 6.96 14.64
N PHE A 155 10.39 5.73 14.91
CA PHE A 155 9.50 4.73 15.52
C PHE A 155 9.12 5.09 16.96
N ARG A 156 10.02 5.68 17.73
CA ARG A 156 9.68 6.20 19.07
C ARG A 156 8.66 7.33 19.00
N GLN A 157 8.74 8.20 18.00
CA GLN A 157 7.75 9.26 17.80
C GLN A 157 6.40 8.69 17.36
N LEU A 158 6.37 7.71 16.45
CA LEU A 158 5.15 7.00 16.06
C LEU A 158 4.50 6.32 17.25
N SER A 159 5.25 5.57 18.05
CA SER A 159 4.73 4.91 19.25
C SER A 159 4.05 5.87 20.22
N ARG A 160 4.59 7.08 20.42
CA ARG A 160 4.00 8.08 21.31
C ARG A 160 2.62 8.55 20.86
N ILE A 161 2.36 8.61 19.55
CA ILE A 161 1.05 9.02 19.02
C ILE A 161 -0.03 8.04 19.50
N TYR A 162 0.23 6.75 19.48
CA TYR A 162 -0.73 5.72 19.89
C TYR A 162 -0.81 5.52 21.40
N THR A 163 0.28 5.81 22.15
CA THR A 163 0.28 5.65 23.61
C THR A 163 -0.31 6.85 24.36
N THR A 164 -0.37 8.03 23.73
CA THR A 164 -0.99 9.24 24.32
C THR A 164 -2.50 9.31 24.11
N THR A 165 -3.08 8.39 23.37
CA THR A 165 -4.53 8.29 23.22
C THR A 165 -5.07 7.48 24.41
N PRO A 166 -5.94 8.05 25.28
CA PRO A 166 -6.53 7.29 26.38
C PRO A 166 -7.37 6.15 25.81
N ALA A 167 -7.09 4.92 26.23
CA ALA A 167 -8.05 3.85 26.08
C ALA A 167 -9.23 4.18 27.01
N GLU A 168 -10.41 4.48 26.46
CA GLU A 168 -11.66 4.51 27.21
C GLU A 168 -12.12 3.09 27.56
#